data_2a0968702e4e517d008b5fd1adc7032b
#
_entry.id   2a0968702e4e517d008b5fd1adc7032b
#
_cell.length_a   1.000
_cell.length_b   1.000
_cell.length_c   1.000
_cell.angle_alpha   90.00
_cell.angle_beta   90.00
_cell.angle_gamma   90.00
#
_symmetry.space_group_name_H-M   'P 1'
#
loop_
_entity.id
_entity.type
_entity.pdbx_description
1 polymer ?
#
loop_
_entity_poly.entity_id
_entity_poly.type
_entity_poly.pdbx_seq_one_letter_code
_entity_poly.pdbx_strand_id
1 'polypeptide(L)'
;VWAAGSMAPSELRAEKPDDVIFAGGSGRSGEEFCEVELLFDNPTGEGPVPYTELSVARRLHRGGEGQYLLNRTAVRRIDLVELLADLGLGGGMHSIIGQGRVEEILGSKPEERRQLLEEAAGLGRFKRRKHRAELKLARVGIQVERARDVEAEVKKRLRPLALQATAAERAEKLRGEIASLRARVAELDLG
;
A
#
# COMPACT_ATOMS: atom_id res chain seq x y z
N VAL A 1 -2.59 23.34 7.91
CA VAL A 1 -1.64 22.45 7.22
C VAL A 1 -1.26 21.25 8.12
N TRP A 2 -0.77 21.47 9.34
CA TRP A 2 -0.30 20.40 10.23
C TRP A 2 -1.41 19.39 10.60
N ALA A 3 -2.60 19.86 11.03
CA ALA A 3 -3.75 19.00 11.32
C ALA A 3 -4.27 18.27 10.08
N ALA A 4 -4.11 18.86 8.89
CA ALA A 4 -4.50 18.28 7.62
C ALA A 4 -3.50 17.22 7.08
N GLY A 5 -2.51 16.80 7.87
CA GLY A 5 -1.64 15.65 7.55
C GLY A 5 -0.24 16.00 7.06
N SER A 6 0.18 17.25 7.10
CA SER A 6 1.59 17.58 6.82
C SER A 6 2.52 16.93 7.86
N MET A 7 3.64 16.40 7.39
CA MET A 7 4.65 15.73 8.22
C MET A 7 5.91 16.57 8.40
N ALA A 8 6.03 17.71 7.71
CA ALA A 8 7.24 18.52 7.73
C ALA A 8 7.25 19.45 8.96
N PRO A 9 8.13 19.24 9.96
CA PRO A 9 8.25 20.15 11.10
C PRO A 9 8.66 21.57 10.68
N SER A 10 9.41 21.69 9.58
CA SER A 10 9.85 22.95 9.02
C SER A 10 8.72 23.92 8.66
N GLU A 11 7.52 23.40 8.34
CA GLU A 11 6.35 24.22 8.08
C GLU A 11 5.81 24.93 9.33
N LEU A 12 6.14 24.38 10.51
CA LEU A 12 5.78 24.95 11.80
C LEU A 12 6.95 25.73 12.43
N ARG A 13 8.05 25.91 11.67
CA ARG A 13 9.31 26.49 12.19
C ARG A 13 9.87 25.69 13.41
N ALA A 14 9.61 24.38 13.42
CA ALA A 14 10.07 23.45 14.44
C ALA A 14 11.22 22.61 13.87
N GLU A 15 12.20 22.26 14.67
CA GLU A 15 13.27 21.33 14.29
C GLU A 15 12.84 19.88 14.52
N LYS A 16 12.09 19.65 15.59
CA LYS A 16 11.57 18.33 15.96
C LYS A 16 10.04 18.38 16.08
N PRO A 17 9.35 17.25 15.91
CA PRO A 17 7.90 17.19 16.11
C PRO A 17 7.45 17.70 17.48
N ASP A 18 8.20 17.42 18.54
CA ASP A 18 7.87 17.80 19.92
C ASP A 18 7.99 19.30 20.22
N ASP A 19 8.69 20.06 19.34
CA ASP A 19 8.89 21.49 19.53
C ASP A 19 7.57 22.29 19.38
N VAL A 20 6.52 21.67 18.84
CA VAL A 20 5.19 22.27 18.78
C VAL A 20 4.43 22.20 20.09
N ILE A 21 4.92 21.40 21.06
CA ILE A 21 4.31 21.21 22.37
C ILE A 21 4.90 22.26 23.32
N PHE A 22 4.04 22.96 24.04
CA PHE A 22 4.49 23.98 24.98
C PHE A 22 5.46 23.40 26.01
N ALA A 23 6.68 23.91 26.00
CA ALA A 23 7.76 23.40 26.84
C ALA A 23 7.69 23.90 28.32
N GLY A 24 6.82 24.87 28.60
CA GLY A 24 6.74 25.55 29.86
C GLY A 24 7.47 26.89 29.86
N GLY A 25 7.23 27.72 30.87
CA GLY A 25 7.87 29.02 31.04
C GLY A 25 7.04 29.97 31.93
N SER A 26 7.69 30.99 32.47
CA SER A 26 7.03 32.03 33.28
C SER A 26 6.10 31.49 34.38
N GLY A 27 6.52 30.43 35.10
CA GLY A 27 5.72 29.82 36.18
C GLY A 27 4.65 28.82 35.74
N ARG A 28 4.60 28.46 34.47
CA ARG A 28 3.74 27.38 33.95
C ARG A 28 4.59 26.15 33.67
N SER A 29 4.07 24.97 34.06
CA SER A 29 4.64 23.67 33.64
C SER A 29 4.49 23.47 32.14
N GLY A 30 5.34 22.65 31.54
CA GLY A 30 5.18 22.21 30.17
C GLY A 30 3.95 21.30 30.03
N GLU A 31 3.41 21.24 28.81
CA GLU A 31 2.28 20.37 28.46
C GLU A 31 2.78 19.02 27.93
N GLU A 32 1.99 17.98 28.13
CA GLU A 32 2.34 16.63 27.65
C GLU A 32 1.93 16.39 26.21
N PHE A 33 0.97 17.14 25.70
CA PHE A 33 0.50 17.02 24.32
C PHE A 33 0.05 18.36 23.74
N CYS A 34 -0.03 18.42 22.43
CA CYS A 34 -0.73 19.46 21.71
C CYS A 34 -1.80 18.85 20.80
N GLU A 35 -2.88 19.61 20.60
CA GLU A 35 -3.96 19.21 19.71
C GLU A 35 -4.42 20.41 18.88
N VAL A 36 -4.67 20.14 17.60
CA VAL A 36 -5.30 21.11 16.70
C VAL A 36 -6.49 20.43 16.05
N GLU A 37 -7.67 21.00 16.22
CA GLU A 37 -8.92 20.56 15.65
C GLU A 37 -9.39 21.56 14.59
N LEU A 38 -9.79 21.03 13.44
CA LEU A 38 -10.41 21.77 12.35
C LEU A 38 -11.87 21.32 12.25
N LEU A 39 -12.79 22.25 12.31
CA LEU A 39 -14.22 22.01 12.14
C LEU A 39 -14.64 22.46 10.74
N PHE A 40 -15.34 21.60 10.03
CA PHE A 40 -15.88 21.87 8.71
C PHE A 40 -17.39 21.73 8.75
N ASP A 41 -18.09 22.75 8.29
CA ASP A 41 -19.53 22.73 8.09
C ASP A 41 -19.87 22.03 6.77
N ASN A 42 -20.80 21.09 6.81
CA ASN A 42 -21.35 20.39 5.65
C ASN A 42 -22.88 20.35 5.73
N PRO A 43 -23.55 21.52 5.69
CA PRO A 43 -24.98 21.62 5.95
C PRO A 43 -25.86 20.86 4.95
N THR A 44 -25.37 20.63 3.73
CA THR A 44 -26.09 19.88 2.69
C THR A 44 -25.87 18.39 2.77
N GLY A 45 -24.85 17.91 3.51
CA GLY A 45 -24.48 16.50 3.57
C GLY A 45 -23.98 15.91 2.24
N GLU A 46 -23.69 16.77 1.24
CA GLU A 46 -23.27 16.36 -0.12
C GLU A 46 -21.80 15.93 -0.20
N GLY A 47 -21.06 16.03 0.89
CA GLY A 47 -19.66 15.59 0.96
C GLY A 47 -19.52 14.06 0.93
N PRO A 48 -18.29 13.56 0.87
CA PRO A 48 -17.99 12.12 0.87
C PRO A 48 -18.38 11.42 2.19
N VAL A 49 -18.78 12.17 3.19
CA VAL A 49 -19.28 11.69 4.48
C VAL A 49 -20.64 12.31 4.79
N PRO A 50 -21.61 11.51 5.30
CA PRO A 50 -22.98 11.97 5.54
C PRO A 50 -23.12 12.71 6.89
N TYR A 51 -22.11 13.49 7.27
CA TYR A 51 -22.14 14.29 8.50
C TYR A 51 -22.34 15.77 8.18
N THR A 52 -23.20 16.45 8.94
CA THR A 52 -23.43 17.90 8.83
C THR A 52 -22.25 18.72 9.37
N GLU A 53 -21.51 18.16 10.30
CA GLU A 53 -20.25 18.70 10.81
C GLU A 53 -19.15 17.63 10.71
N LEU A 54 -17.97 18.04 10.29
CA LEU A 54 -16.80 17.20 10.23
C LEU A 54 -15.69 17.80 11.07
N SER A 55 -15.29 17.08 12.12
CA SER A 55 -14.15 17.44 12.94
C SER A 55 -12.93 16.61 12.54
N VAL A 56 -11.85 17.29 12.21
CA VAL A 56 -10.54 16.71 11.91
C VAL A 56 -9.55 17.21 12.95
N ALA A 57 -9.03 16.32 13.79
CA ALA A 57 -8.05 16.69 14.78
C ALA A 57 -6.74 15.93 14.62
N ARG A 58 -5.65 16.59 14.99
CA ARG A 58 -4.35 15.97 15.17
C ARG A 58 -3.85 16.25 16.56
N ARG A 59 -3.50 15.17 17.27
CA ARG A 59 -2.92 15.20 18.60
C ARG A 59 -1.50 14.63 18.55
N LEU A 60 -0.57 15.30 19.20
CA LEU A 60 0.81 14.84 19.35
C LEU A 60 1.17 14.82 20.83
N HIS A 61 1.62 13.69 21.33
CA HIS A 61 2.15 13.54 22.68
C HIS A 61 3.67 13.70 22.67
N ARG A 62 4.22 14.20 23.75
CA ARG A 62 5.67 14.37 23.94
C ARG A 62 6.38 13.02 23.87
N GLY A 63 7.38 12.93 23.00
CA GLY A 63 8.11 11.67 22.74
C GLY A 63 7.26 10.55 22.16
N GLY A 64 6.02 10.85 21.70
CA GLY A 64 5.04 9.88 21.23
C GLY A 64 4.68 10.00 19.75
N GLU A 65 3.82 9.10 19.34
CA GLU A 65 3.26 9.11 17.99
C GLU A 65 2.12 10.15 17.88
N GLY A 66 2.03 10.79 16.70
CA GLY A 66 0.92 11.65 16.38
C GLY A 66 -0.33 10.85 16.04
N GLN A 67 -1.45 11.19 16.67
CA GLN A 67 -2.76 10.60 16.39
C GLN A 67 -3.58 11.52 15.48
N TYR A 68 -4.32 10.92 14.56
CA TYR A 68 -5.31 11.62 13.75
C TYR A 68 -6.70 11.17 14.18
N LEU A 69 -7.58 12.12 14.34
CA LEU A 69 -8.96 11.89 14.79
C LEU A 69 -9.93 12.48 13.75
N LEU A 70 -10.95 11.73 13.44
CA LEU A 70 -12.09 12.12 12.62
C LEU A 70 -13.35 11.99 13.46
N ASN A 71 -14.05 13.08 13.70
CA ASN A 71 -15.19 13.10 14.64
C ASN A 71 -14.86 12.40 15.95
N ARG A 72 -13.68 12.72 16.52
CA ARG A 72 -13.12 12.14 17.77
C ARG A 72 -12.77 10.66 17.72
N THR A 73 -12.90 10.00 16.55
CA THR A 73 -12.51 8.60 16.34
C THR A 73 -11.12 8.55 15.73
N ALA A 74 -10.24 7.70 16.26
CA ALA A 74 -8.89 7.54 15.74
C ALA A 74 -8.92 6.91 14.33
N VAL A 75 -8.23 7.56 13.39
CA VAL A 75 -8.11 7.14 11.99
C VAL A 75 -6.66 7.11 11.54
N ARG A 76 -6.38 6.39 10.46
CA ARG A 76 -5.05 6.43 9.86
C ARG A 76 -4.84 7.75 9.10
N ARG A 77 -3.61 8.25 9.12
CA ARG A 77 -3.26 9.45 8.32
C ARG A 77 -3.67 9.36 6.86
N ILE A 78 -3.54 8.18 6.26
CA ILE A 78 -3.86 8.00 4.86
C ILE A 78 -5.35 8.14 4.57
N ASP A 79 -6.19 7.63 5.47
CA ASP A 79 -7.66 7.71 5.35
C ASP A 79 -8.11 9.18 5.49
N LEU A 80 -7.49 9.91 6.42
CA LEU A 80 -7.75 11.35 6.59
C LEU A 80 -7.33 12.16 5.35
N VAL A 81 -6.13 11.89 4.81
CA VAL A 81 -5.62 12.58 3.62
C VAL A 81 -6.49 12.27 2.38
N GLU A 82 -6.98 11.04 2.25
CA GLU A 82 -7.91 10.67 1.18
C GLU A 82 -9.27 11.39 1.34
N LEU A 83 -9.80 11.45 2.56
CA LEU A 83 -11.04 12.19 2.86
C LEU A 83 -10.90 13.69 2.56
N LEU A 84 -9.85 14.33 3.03
CA LEU A 84 -9.59 15.74 2.76
C LEU A 84 -9.41 16.01 1.26
N ALA A 85 -8.81 15.07 0.52
CA ALA A 85 -8.70 15.16 -0.93
C ALA A 85 -10.08 15.08 -1.62
N ASP A 86 -10.97 14.24 -1.12
CA ASP A 86 -12.34 14.11 -1.64
C ASP A 86 -13.21 15.34 -1.33
N LEU A 87 -12.91 16.05 -0.24
CA LEU A 87 -13.49 17.34 0.11
C LEU A 87 -12.90 18.53 -0.68
N GLY A 88 -11.97 18.27 -1.61
CA GLY A 88 -11.29 19.34 -2.36
C GLY A 88 -10.21 20.07 -1.55
N LEU A 89 -9.99 19.67 -0.30
CA LEU A 89 -8.96 20.24 0.58
C LEU A 89 -7.59 19.58 0.40
N GLY A 90 -7.45 18.74 -0.61
CA GLY A 90 -6.29 18.02 -1.13
C GLY A 90 -5.19 17.70 -0.12
N GLY A 91 -4.63 16.49 -0.17
CA GLY A 91 -3.56 16.05 0.73
C GLY A 91 -2.21 16.77 0.54
N GLY A 92 -2.21 17.92 -0.06
CA GLY A 92 -1.07 18.77 -0.26
C GLY A 92 -1.37 20.20 0.19
N MET A 93 -0.37 20.92 0.59
CA MET A 93 -0.36 22.30 1.07
C MET A 93 -0.98 23.34 0.12
N HIS A 94 -1.55 22.93 -1.00
CA HIS A 94 -1.93 23.83 -2.08
C HIS A 94 -3.30 24.47 -1.86
N SER A 95 -4.18 23.81 -1.07
CA SER A 95 -5.47 24.38 -0.68
C SER A 95 -5.33 25.44 0.43
N ILE A 96 -4.19 25.47 1.13
CA ILE A 96 -3.90 26.44 2.19
C ILE A 96 -2.66 27.22 1.76
N ILE A 97 -2.89 28.42 1.22
CA ILE A 97 -1.83 29.31 0.78
C ILE A 97 -1.29 30.05 2.00
N GLY A 98 -0.15 29.62 2.52
CA GLY A 98 0.56 30.30 3.59
C GLY A 98 1.30 31.55 3.07
N GLN A 99 1.73 32.39 4.01
CA GLN A 99 2.55 33.58 3.72
C GLN A 99 3.85 33.19 3.01
N GLY A 100 4.20 33.87 1.92
CA GLY A 100 5.39 33.60 1.09
C GLY A 100 5.20 32.52 0.03
N ARG A 101 4.11 31.76 0.08
CA ARG A 101 3.87 30.65 -0.87
C ARG A 101 3.52 31.13 -2.28
N VAL A 102 2.93 32.34 -2.37
CA VAL A 102 2.57 32.92 -3.68
C VAL A 102 3.83 33.24 -4.49
N GLU A 103 4.84 33.84 -3.86
CA GLU A 103 6.12 34.12 -4.52
C GLU A 103 6.84 32.85 -4.94
N GLU A 104 6.82 31.81 -4.11
CA GLU A 104 7.38 30.49 -4.41
C GLU A 104 6.70 29.85 -5.63
N ILE A 105 5.37 29.94 -5.72
CA ILE A 105 4.59 29.44 -6.87
C ILE A 105 4.92 30.21 -8.14
N LEU A 106 5.04 31.54 -8.05
CA LEU A 106 5.38 32.39 -9.19
C LEU A 106 6.79 32.14 -9.70
N GLY A 107 7.74 31.86 -8.79
CA GLY A 107 9.12 31.52 -9.11
C GLY A 107 9.35 30.06 -9.47
N SER A 108 8.34 29.19 -9.31
CA SER A 108 8.49 27.76 -9.53
C SER A 108 8.66 27.38 -11.01
N LYS A 109 9.28 26.21 -11.24
CA LYS A 109 9.48 25.67 -12.59
C LYS A 109 8.16 25.23 -13.24
N PRO A 110 8.09 25.15 -14.57
CA PRO A 110 6.87 24.73 -15.27
C PRO A 110 6.31 23.38 -14.80
N GLU A 111 7.20 22.43 -14.47
CA GLU A 111 6.85 21.10 -13.99
C GLU A 111 6.16 21.16 -12.61
N GLU A 112 6.66 22.01 -11.72
CA GLU A 112 6.10 22.24 -10.39
C GLU A 112 4.73 22.92 -10.49
N ARG A 113 4.59 23.92 -11.35
CA ARG A 113 3.31 24.58 -11.63
C ARG A 113 2.28 23.61 -12.21
N ARG A 114 2.71 22.71 -13.10
CA ARG A 114 1.85 21.64 -13.62
C ARG A 114 1.38 20.71 -12.49
N GLN A 115 2.26 20.34 -11.59
CA GLN A 115 1.92 19.50 -10.43
C GLN A 115 0.87 20.17 -9.54
N LEU A 116 1.00 21.48 -9.31
CA LEU A 116 0.00 22.28 -8.57
C LEU A 116 -1.36 22.27 -9.25
N LEU A 117 -1.42 22.46 -10.56
CA LEU A 117 -2.66 22.38 -11.33
C LEU A 117 -3.31 20.99 -11.27
N GLU A 118 -2.50 19.93 -11.39
CA GLU A 118 -2.98 18.55 -11.30
C GLU A 118 -3.52 18.23 -9.89
N GLU A 119 -2.91 18.80 -8.87
CA GLU A 119 -3.37 18.63 -7.48
C GLU A 119 -4.65 19.44 -7.21
N ALA A 120 -4.73 20.67 -7.69
CA ALA A 120 -5.96 21.48 -7.64
C ALA A 120 -7.12 20.80 -8.37
N ALA A 121 -6.83 20.08 -9.46
CA ALA A 121 -7.80 19.28 -10.20
C ALA A 121 -8.13 17.93 -9.53
N GLY A 122 -7.61 17.65 -8.33
CA GLY A 122 -7.86 16.41 -7.59
C GLY A 122 -7.23 15.15 -8.21
N LEU A 123 -6.30 15.31 -9.17
CA LEU A 123 -5.67 14.18 -9.88
C LEU A 123 -4.64 13.43 -9.04
N GLY A 124 -4.18 13.99 -7.93
CA GLY A 124 -3.15 13.40 -7.07
C GLY A 124 -3.52 11.99 -6.55
N ARG A 125 -4.79 11.76 -6.21
CA ARG A 125 -5.28 10.45 -5.77
C ARG A 125 -5.16 9.38 -6.87
N PHE A 126 -5.50 9.72 -8.09
CA PHE A 126 -5.42 8.79 -9.23
C PHE A 126 -3.97 8.45 -9.58
N LYS A 127 -3.07 9.42 -9.54
CA LYS A 127 -1.63 9.20 -9.74
C LYS A 127 -1.05 8.26 -8.68
N ARG A 128 -1.40 8.46 -7.40
CA ARG A 128 -0.96 7.57 -6.32
C ARG A 128 -1.52 6.15 -6.47
N ARG A 129 -2.80 6.01 -6.85
CA ARG A 129 -3.41 4.69 -7.12
C ARG A 129 -2.75 4.01 -8.31
N LYS A 130 -2.54 4.74 -9.41
CA LYS A 130 -1.85 4.25 -10.60
C LYS A 130 -0.45 3.76 -10.26
N HIS A 131 0.36 4.57 -9.60
CA HIS A 131 1.72 4.20 -9.21
C HIS A 131 1.76 2.95 -8.31
N ARG A 132 0.87 2.85 -7.32
CA ARG A 132 0.74 1.64 -6.48
C ARG A 132 0.36 0.40 -7.30
N ALA A 133 -0.54 0.55 -8.28
CA ALA A 133 -0.93 -0.54 -9.17
C ALA A 133 0.23 -0.97 -10.07
N GLU A 134 0.99 -0.04 -10.64
CA GLU A 134 2.18 -0.31 -11.45
C GLU A 134 3.26 -1.08 -10.67
N LEU A 135 3.54 -0.66 -9.43
CA LEU A 135 4.48 -1.38 -8.55
C LEU A 135 4.00 -2.81 -8.23
N LYS A 136 2.68 -2.97 -8.00
CA LYS A 136 2.09 -4.28 -7.77
C LYS A 136 2.16 -5.17 -9.00
N LEU A 137 1.86 -4.63 -10.17
CA LEU A 137 1.97 -5.35 -11.46
C LEU A 137 3.41 -5.78 -11.76
N ALA A 138 4.39 -4.90 -11.54
CA ALA A 138 5.79 -5.24 -11.71
C ALA A 138 6.21 -6.41 -10.79
N ARG A 139 5.78 -6.40 -9.52
CA ARG A 139 6.04 -7.50 -8.58
C ARG A 139 5.39 -8.82 -9.03
N VAL A 140 4.13 -8.76 -9.46
CA VAL A 140 3.41 -9.94 -9.97
C VAL A 140 4.07 -10.46 -11.24
N GLY A 141 4.55 -9.58 -12.13
CA GLY A 141 5.31 -9.97 -13.33
C GLY A 141 6.51 -10.86 -13.00
N ILE A 142 7.33 -10.46 -12.04
CA ILE A 142 8.49 -11.25 -11.59
C ILE A 142 8.05 -12.61 -11.01
N GLN A 143 6.95 -12.65 -10.26
CA GLN A 143 6.43 -13.91 -9.70
C GLN A 143 5.93 -14.86 -10.79
N VAL A 144 5.28 -14.33 -11.83
CA VAL A 144 4.80 -15.12 -12.98
C VAL A 144 5.98 -15.69 -13.77
N GLU A 145 7.03 -14.93 -14.02
CA GLU A 145 8.26 -15.45 -14.67
C GLU A 145 8.86 -16.58 -13.87
N ARG A 146 9.04 -16.40 -12.57
CA ARG A 146 9.57 -17.45 -11.69
C ARG A 146 8.69 -18.71 -11.69
N ALA A 147 7.37 -18.56 -11.70
CA ALA A 147 6.46 -19.72 -11.78
C ALA A 147 6.58 -20.46 -13.11
N ARG A 148 6.77 -19.74 -14.23
CA ARG A 148 7.03 -20.34 -15.55
C ARG A 148 8.35 -21.10 -15.59
N ASP A 149 9.40 -20.57 -14.98
CA ASP A 149 10.70 -21.26 -14.90
C ASP A 149 10.60 -22.58 -14.14
N VAL A 150 9.90 -22.56 -12.99
CA VAL A 150 9.63 -23.77 -12.19
C VAL A 150 8.79 -24.78 -13.00
N GLU A 151 7.76 -24.32 -13.69
CA GLU A 151 6.93 -25.18 -14.56
C GLU A 151 7.77 -25.84 -15.65
N ALA A 152 8.64 -25.08 -16.32
CA ALA A 152 9.53 -25.59 -17.35
C ALA A 152 10.50 -26.64 -16.81
N GLU A 153 11.08 -26.39 -15.62
CA GLU A 153 11.97 -27.34 -14.96
C GLU A 153 11.25 -28.62 -14.57
N VAL A 154 10.04 -28.53 -14.00
CA VAL A 154 9.23 -29.70 -13.65
C VAL A 154 8.87 -30.51 -14.89
N LYS A 155 8.44 -29.86 -15.98
CA LYS A 155 8.17 -30.54 -17.26
C LYS A 155 9.39 -31.27 -17.79
N LYS A 156 10.58 -30.67 -17.70
CA LYS A 156 11.84 -31.30 -18.12
C LYS A 156 12.14 -32.54 -17.29
N ARG A 157 11.89 -32.53 -15.99
CA ARG A 157 12.11 -33.69 -15.08
C ARG A 157 11.05 -34.78 -15.25
N LEU A 158 9.82 -34.42 -15.59
CA LEU A 158 8.75 -35.40 -15.82
C LEU A 158 8.95 -36.27 -17.06
N ARG A 159 9.55 -35.72 -18.14
CA ARG A 159 9.80 -36.48 -19.39
C ARG A 159 10.52 -37.79 -19.18
N PRO A 160 11.71 -37.84 -18.56
CA PRO A 160 12.41 -39.09 -18.34
C PRO A 160 11.66 -40.05 -17.39
N LEU A 161 10.97 -39.54 -16.39
CA LEU A 161 10.16 -40.34 -15.47
C LEU A 161 8.99 -41.02 -16.17
N ALA A 162 8.31 -40.33 -17.10
CA ALA A 162 7.24 -40.92 -17.91
C ALA A 162 7.77 -42.08 -18.78
N LEU A 163 8.96 -41.91 -19.38
CA LEU A 163 9.60 -42.98 -20.15
C LEU A 163 9.97 -44.17 -19.27
N GLN A 164 10.51 -43.92 -18.06
CA GLN A 164 10.83 -44.96 -17.09
C GLN A 164 9.58 -45.72 -16.61
N ALA A 165 8.49 -45.01 -16.32
CA ALA A 165 7.21 -45.61 -15.94
C ALA A 165 6.70 -46.55 -17.04
N THR A 166 6.67 -46.08 -18.28
CA THR A 166 6.24 -46.93 -19.42
C THR A 166 7.13 -48.14 -19.62
N ALA A 167 8.44 -48.01 -19.43
CA ALA A 167 9.38 -49.14 -19.51
C ALA A 167 9.18 -50.13 -18.35
N ALA A 168 8.89 -49.64 -17.14
CA ALA A 168 8.62 -50.49 -15.99
C ALA A 168 7.34 -51.29 -16.15
N GLU A 169 6.24 -50.64 -16.64
CA GLU A 169 4.98 -51.33 -16.96
C GLU A 169 5.17 -52.45 -18.00
N ARG A 170 5.93 -52.18 -19.07
CA ARG A 170 6.26 -53.21 -20.07
C ARG A 170 7.06 -54.36 -19.49
N ALA A 171 8.04 -54.05 -18.65
CA ALA A 171 8.88 -55.09 -18.00
C ALA A 171 8.03 -55.97 -17.07
N GLU A 172 7.08 -55.40 -16.35
CA GLU A 172 6.20 -56.15 -15.46
C GLU A 172 5.24 -57.06 -16.24
N LYS A 173 4.68 -56.58 -17.33
CA LYS A 173 3.85 -57.39 -18.24
C LYS A 173 4.64 -58.57 -18.83
N LEU A 174 5.86 -58.34 -19.30
CA LEU A 174 6.73 -59.38 -19.86
C LEU A 174 7.13 -60.40 -18.79
N ARG A 175 7.39 -59.98 -17.55
CA ARG A 175 7.67 -60.89 -16.42
C ARG A 175 6.49 -61.83 -16.15
N GLY A 176 5.25 -61.28 -16.19
CA GLY A 176 4.03 -62.07 -16.03
C GLY A 176 3.86 -63.08 -17.16
N GLU A 177 4.11 -62.70 -18.39
CA GLU A 177 4.06 -63.60 -19.57
C GLU A 177 5.12 -64.70 -19.48
N ILE A 178 6.37 -64.37 -19.10
CA ILE A 178 7.45 -65.34 -18.89
C ILE A 178 7.08 -66.31 -17.77
N ALA A 179 6.52 -65.84 -16.67
CA ALA A 179 6.13 -66.71 -15.56
C ALA A 179 5.04 -67.70 -15.98
N SER A 180 4.02 -67.23 -16.72
CA SER A 180 2.95 -68.09 -17.22
C SER A 180 3.43 -69.11 -18.25
N LEU A 181 4.34 -68.72 -19.15
CA LEU A 181 4.93 -69.65 -20.13
C LEU A 181 5.81 -70.69 -19.46
N ARG A 182 6.60 -70.31 -18.45
CA ARG A 182 7.44 -71.26 -17.65
C ARG A 182 6.59 -72.26 -16.90
N ALA A 183 5.46 -71.85 -16.31
CA ALA A 183 4.52 -72.76 -15.66
C ALA A 183 3.95 -73.79 -16.64
N ARG A 184 3.56 -73.32 -17.85
CA ARG A 184 3.05 -74.22 -18.92
C ARG A 184 4.11 -75.22 -19.39
N VAL A 185 5.35 -74.79 -19.56
CA VAL A 185 6.45 -75.72 -19.92
C VAL A 185 6.66 -76.77 -18.85
N ALA A 186 6.70 -76.37 -17.58
CA ALA A 186 6.87 -77.30 -16.48
C ALA A 186 5.70 -78.29 -16.36
N GLU A 187 4.47 -77.89 -16.68
CA GLU A 187 3.30 -78.80 -16.77
C GLU A 187 3.45 -79.82 -17.89
N LEU A 188 4.00 -79.43 -19.02
CA LEU A 188 4.23 -80.31 -20.20
C LEU A 188 5.41 -81.28 -19.98
N ASP A 189 6.42 -80.94 -19.20
CA ASP A 189 7.59 -81.77 -18.88
C ASP A 189 7.28 -82.81 -17.79
N LEU A 190 6.23 -82.66 -17.03
CA LEU A 190 5.76 -83.52 -15.93
C LEU A 190 4.70 -84.57 -16.36
N GLY A 191 4.12 -84.44 -17.54
CA GLY A 191 3.08 -85.31 -18.11
C GLY A 191 3.60 -86.21 -19.17
#